data_14bde1e0094020c94e31946b1d1e4ee1
#
_entry.id   14bde1e0094020c94e31946b1d1e4ee1
#
_cell.length_a   1.000
_cell.length_b   1.000
_cell.length_c   1.000
_cell.angle_alpha   90.00
_cell.angle_beta   90.00
_cell.angle_gamma   90.00
#
_symmetry.space_group_name_H-M   'P 1'
#
loop_
_entity.id
_entity.type
_entity.pdbx_description
1 polymer ?
#
loop_
_entity_poly.entity_id
_entity_poly.type
_entity_poly.pdbx_seq_one_letter_code
_entity_poly.pdbx_strand_id
1 'polypeptide(L)'
;MANININLKVDKNFSTAFKKVTEKYGEDFEYLNGFHESQMNFSDFIDGFVDKNVADVTIDANANASNKDIASLLCEKGKSHDKLFAFNKIFYEMNKKYGLKTAREWLETEYNGGFYLHDAPSTTYKPYCYAYDITRLATEGLFFLKNYNAQPPKHLSTYFDDVIEYVSYMCNRSSGAVGLPNLLIWSFYFWKNDCKNGYYIKNPEYYLKQSFQKFIYRLNQPFLRVDQSSFTNVSIFDRNYVESLFGGVIFPDGTMVIDYVEELIEHQKQFMNVVSEIRSENMFTFPVKEIAA
;
A
#
# COMPACT_ATOMS: atom_id res chain seq x y z
N MET A 1 -9.21 35.31 14.48
CA MET A 1 -9.23 34.00 13.80
C MET A 1 -10.59 33.38 14.03
N ALA A 2 -11.28 32.96 12.98
CA ALA A 2 -12.57 32.31 13.13
C ALA A 2 -12.32 30.91 13.78
N ASN A 3 -12.90 30.70 14.98
CA ASN A 3 -12.96 29.36 15.57
C ASN A 3 -13.86 28.51 14.68
N ILE A 4 -13.27 27.67 13.85
CA ILE A 4 -14.00 26.63 13.15
C ILE A 4 -14.35 25.57 14.20
N ASN A 5 -15.51 25.73 14.83
CA ASN A 5 -16.10 24.72 15.70
C ASN A 5 -16.62 23.59 14.81
N ILE A 6 -15.78 22.60 14.56
CA ILE A 6 -16.23 21.34 13.98
C ILE A 6 -16.99 20.63 15.10
N ASN A 7 -18.30 20.73 15.06
CA ASN A 7 -19.21 20.14 16.05
C ASN A 7 -19.29 18.63 15.80
N LEU A 8 -18.31 17.90 16.32
CA LEU A 8 -18.26 16.45 16.28
C LEU A 8 -19.31 15.88 17.21
N LYS A 9 -20.31 15.18 16.68
CA LYS A 9 -21.23 14.39 17.51
C LYS A 9 -20.47 13.19 18.07
N VAL A 10 -19.80 13.41 19.18
CA VAL A 10 -19.15 12.36 19.95
C VAL A 10 -20.20 11.65 20.82
N ASP A 11 -20.22 10.33 20.80
CA ASP A 11 -21.08 9.53 21.66
C ASP A 11 -20.77 9.83 23.15
N LYS A 12 -21.81 10.07 23.96
CA LYS A 12 -21.64 10.42 25.38
C LYS A 12 -20.97 9.29 26.19
N ASN A 13 -21.25 8.04 25.84
CA ASN A 13 -20.65 6.90 26.52
C ASN A 13 -19.18 6.79 26.14
N PHE A 14 -18.84 7.07 24.88
CA PHE A 14 -17.45 7.16 24.43
C PHE A 14 -16.68 8.26 25.18
N SER A 15 -17.21 9.50 25.21
CA SER A 15 -16.56 10.61 25.93
C SER A 15 -16.31 10.28 27.41
N THR A 16 -17.27 9.63 28.06
CA THR A 16 -17.14 9.23 29.47
C THR A 16 -16.10 8.10 29.64
N ALA A 17 -16.08 7.12 28.75
CA ALA A 17 -15.10 6.03 28.78
C ALA A 17 -13.69 6.54 28.46
N PHE A 18 -13.56 7.37 27.43
CA PHE A 18 -12.30 8.00 27.02
C PHE A 18 -11.68 8.80 28.16
N LYS A 19 -12.46 9.68 28.80
CA LYS A 19 -11.99 10.45 29.96
C LYS A 19 -11.47 9.56 31.08
N LYS A 20 -12.15 8.47 31.43
CA LYS A 20 -11.70 7.53 32.47
C LYS A 20 -10.39 6.83 32.11
N VAL A 21 -10.21 6.48 30.83
CA VAL A 21 -9.00 5.82 30.36
C VAL A 21 -7.82 6.80 30.37
N THR A 22 -8.01 8.04 29.91
CA THR A 22 -6.99 9.09 29.95
C THR A 22 -6.60 9.47 31.39
N GLU A 23 -7.57 9.59 32.31
CA GLU A 23 -7.31 9.80 33.74
C GLU A 23 -6.50 8.66 34.36
N LYS A 24 -6.70 7.43 33.91
CA LYS A 24 -6.01 6.23 34.44
C LYS A 24 -4.59 6.06 33.90
N TYR A 25 -4.36 6.30 32.63
CA TYR A 25 -3.10 6.00 31.95
C TYR A 25 -2.23 7.23 31.70
N GLY A 26 -2.76 8.44 31.88
CA GLY A 26 -2.03 9.71 31.83
C GLY A 26 -1.92 10.29 30.41
N GLU A 27 -1.45 11.53 30.40
CA GLU A 27 -1.33 12.33 29.16
C GLU A 27 -0.24 11.82 28.21
N ASP A 28 0.85 11.27 28.73
CA ASP A 28 1.93 10.74 27.90
C ASP A 28 1.48 9.61 26.99
N PHE A 29 0.60 8.75 27.50
CA PHE A 29 0.03 7.66 26.72
C PHE A 29 -0.95 8.18 25.67
N GLU A 30 -1.69 9.22 26.00
CA GLU A 30 -2.58 9.93 25.09
C GLU A 30 -1.79 10.55 23.93
N TYR A 31 -0.66 11.19 24.25
CA TYR A 31 0.28 11.75 23.28
C TYR A 31 0.81 10.68 22.32
N LEU A 32 1.32 9.57 22.83
CA LEU A 32 1.84 8.46 22.02
C LEU A 32 0.78 7.85 21.08
N ASN A 33 -0.49 7.89 21.49
CA ASN A 33 -1.60 7.41 20.67
C ASN A 33 -2.20 8.47 19.75
N GLY A 34 -1.68 9.68 19.72
CA GLY A 34 -2.11 10.75 18.84
C GLY A 34 -3.46 11.40 19.21
N PHE A 35 -3.81 11.41 20.48
CA PHE A 35 -5.04 12.06 20.97
C PHE A 35 -4.78 13.39 21.71
N HIS A 36 -3.52 13.74 21.99
CA HIS A 36 -3.17 14.87 22.79
C HIS A 36 -3.34 16.20 22.06
N GLU A 37 -3.92 17.23 22.72
CA GLU A 37 -4.14 18.56 22.13
C GLU A 37 -2.85 19.27 21.72
N SER A 38 -1.71 19.00 22.36
CA SER A 38 -0.42 19.59 21.99
C SER A 38 0.03 19.20 20.58
N GLN A 39 -0.38 18.06 20.08
CA GLN A 39 -0.17 17.69 18.67
C GLN A 39 -0.96 18.60 17.71
N MET A 40 -1.86 19.39 18.23
CA MET A 40 -2.65 20.35 17.48
C MET A 40 -2.00 21.73 17.44
N ASN A 41 -0.91 21.98 18.17
CA ASN A 41 -0.11 23.17 17.97
C ASN A 41 0.56 23.09 16.60
N PHE A 42 0.03 23.89 15.67
CA PHE A 42 0.42 23.84 14.27
C PHE A 42 1.90 24.18 14.05
N SER A 43 2.47 25.11 14.83
CA SER A 43 3.88 25.48 14.73
C SER A 43 4.78 24.33 15.17
N ASP A 44 4.54 23.77 16.35
CA ASP A 44 5.34 22.67 16.89
C ASP A 44 5.24 21.41 16.00
N PHE A 45 4.05 21.19 15.43
CA PHE A 45 3.83 20.10 14.48
C PHE A 45 4.62 20.29 13.17
N ILE A 46 4.62 21.52 12.61
CA ILE A 46 5.40 21.83 11.41
C ILE A 46 6.88 21.70 11.69
N ASP A 47 7.36 22.31 12.78
CA ASP A 47 8.78 22.28 13.16
C ASP A 47 9.24 20.83 13.36
N GLY A 48 8.50 20.03 14.13
CA GLY A 48 8.78 18.61 14.32
C GLY A 48 8.67 17.76 13.04
N PHE A 49 7.87 18.16 12.06
CA PHE A 49 7.77 17.48 10.77
C PHE A 49 8.94 17.85 9.85
N VAL A 50 9.34 19.12 9.84
CA VAL A 50 10.46 19.63 9.03
C VAL A 50 11.80 19.21 9.59
N ASP A 51 11.98 19.26 10.93
CA ASP A 51 13.22 18.89 11.60
C ASP A 51 13.55 17.39 11.52
N LYS A 52 12.54 16.54 11.36
CA LYS A 52 12.75 15.11 11.07
C LYS A 52 13.24 14.93 9.64
N ASN A 53 14.37 15.50 9.33
CA ASN A 53 14.91 15.53 7.96
C ASN A 53 15.34 14.16 7.42
N VAL A 54 15.50 13.15 8.28
CA VAL A 54 15.89 11.80 7.83
C VAL A 54 15.14 10.79 8.70
N ALA A 55 14.04 10.25 8.22
CA ALA A 55 13.56 9.01 8.78
C ALA A 55 14.59 7.93 8.47
N ASP A 56 15.02 7.20 9.48
CA ASP A 56 16.00 6.14 9.33
C ASP A 56 15.30 4.93 8.66
N VAL A 57 15.51 4.77 7.37
CA VAL A 57 14.97 3.65 6.61
C VAL A 57 15.50 2.29 7.05
N THR A 58 16.56 2.26 7.89
CA THR A 58 17.04 1.01 8.50
C THR A 58 16.15 0.57 9.66
N ILE A 59 15.44 1.51 10.29
CA ILE A 59 14.51 1.26 11.40
C ILE A 59 13.09 1.06 10.88
N ASP A 60 12.65 1.89 9.93
CA ASP A 60 11.33 1.80 9.30
C ASP A 60 11.46 1.83 7.77
N ALA A 61 11.31 0.67 7.17
CA ALA A 61 11.34 0.52 5.71
C ALA A 61 10.23 1.32 4.98
N ASN A 62 9.22 1.77 5.74
CA ASN A 62 8.13 2.59 5.21
C ASN A 62 8.41 4.09 5.33
N ALA A 63 9.43 4.44 6.09
CA ALA A 63 9.89 5.80 6.22
C ALA A 63 10.52 6.24 4.90
N ASN A 64 9.70 6.65 3.96
CA ASN A 64 10.15 7.32 2.75
C ASN A 64 10.58 8.75 3.12
N ALA A 65 11.77 8.83 3.67
CA ALA A 65 12.33 10.00 4.31
C ALA A 65 12.46 11.23 3.40
N SER A 66 12.53 11.00 2.09
CA SER A 66 12.76 12.06 1.11
C SER A 66 11.48 12.82 0.70
N ASN A 67 10.30 12.40 1.16
CA ASN A 67 9.03 12.85 0.57
C ASN A 67 8.11 13.54 1.58
N LYS A 68 8.68 14.36 2.45
CA LYS A 68 7.91 15.24 3.31
C LYS A 68 7.48 16.49 2.53
N ASP A 69 6.45 16.34 1.74
CA ASP A 69 5.82 17.43 1.05
C ASP A 69 4.60 18.00 1.84
N ILE A 70 4.04 19.08 1.32
CA ILE A 70 2.88 19.73 1.94
C ILE A 70 1.67 18.80 2.02
N ALA A 71 1.50 17.89 1.05
CA ALA A 71 0.38 16.95 1.05
C ALA A 71 0.53 15.94 2.19
N SER A 72 1.72 15.39 2.38
CA SER A 72 2.04 14.51 3.51
C SER A 72 1.83 15.20 4.86
N LEU A 73 2.28 16.46 4.98
CA LEU A 73 2.07 17.28 6.18
C LEU A 73 0.60 17.44 6.53
N LEU A 74 -0.23 17.78 5.54
CA LEU A 74 -1.66 17.96 5.73
C LEU A 74 -2.36 16.64 6.08
N CYS A 75 -1.95 15.53 5.48
CA CYS A 75 -2.47 14.20 5.82
C CYS A 75 -2.12 13.81 7.25
N GLU A 76 -0.86 13.99 7.69
CA GLU A 76 -0.44 13.68 9.06
C GLU A 76 -1.17 14.54 10.09
N LYS A 77 -1.35 15.82 9.82
CA LYS A 77 -2.17 16.70 10.67
C LYS A 77 -3.61 16.21 10.80
N GLY A 78 -4.20 15.71 9.70
CA GLY A 78 -5.56 15.15 9.71
C GLY A 78 -5.68 13.87 10.52
N LYS A 79 -4.66 13.01 10.52
CA LYS A 79 -4.69 11.68 11.16
C LYS A 79 -4.98 11.72 12.65
N SER A 80 -4.47 12.70 13.40
CA SER A 80 -4.74 12.82 14.85
C SER A 80 -6.20 13.12 15.15
N HIS A 81 -6.85 13.98 14.37
CA HIS A 81 -8.30 14.21 14.48
C HIS A 81 -9.09 12.98 14.05
N ASP A 82 -8.73 12.40 12.91
CA ASP A 82 -9.44 11.26 12.34
C ASP A 82 -9.35 10.04 13.24
N LYS A 83 -8.29 9.91 14.05
CA LYS A 83 -8.15 8.84 15.03
C LYS A 83 -9.25 8.90 16.09
N LEU A 84 -9.50 10.07 16.66
CA LEU A 84 -10.57 10.25 17.65
C LEU A 84 -11.94 9.89 17.07
N PHE A 85 -12.19 10.27 15.81
CA PHE A 85 -13.42 9.89 15.10
C PHE A 85 -13.55 8.39 14.88
N ALA A 86 -12.48 7.76 14.42
CA ALA A 86 -12.45 6.34 14.21
C ALA A 86 -12.76 5.58 15.49
N PHE A 87 -12.13 5.96 16.60
CA PHE A 87 -12.36 5.35 17.91
C PHE A 87 -13.78 5.57 18.41
N ASN A 88 -14.32 6.77 18.29
CA ASN A 88 -15.71 7.05 18.62
C ASN A 88 -16.68 6.17 17.80
N LYS A 89 -16.43 6.03 16.48
CA LYS A 89 -17.25 5.18 15.61
C LYS A 89 -17.15 3.71 15.99
N ILE A 90 -15.94 3.20 16.19
CA ILE A 90 -15.71 1.81 16.58
C ILE A 90 -16.39 1.53 17.93
N PHE A 91 -16.21 2.41 18.91
CA PHE A 91 -16.85 2.29 20.22
C PHE A 91 -18.39 2.21 20.10
N TYR A 92 -18.97 3.09 19.27
CA TYR A 92 -20.41 3.08 19.03
C TYR A 92 -20.88 1.75 18.42
N GLU A 93 -20.21 1.24 17.40
CA GLU A 93 -20.56 -0.04 16.76
C GLU A 93 -20.35 -1.23 17.71
N MET A 94 -19.27 -1.22 18.50
CA MET A 94 -19.02 -2.22 19.54
C MET A 94 -20.11 -2.21 20.60
N ASN A 95 -20.49 -1.01 21.09
CA ASN A 95 -21.57 -0.86 22.06
C ASN A 95 -22.90 -1.38 21.52
N LYS A 96 -23.23 -1.04 20.27
CA LYS A 96 -24.45 -1.49 19.60
C LYS A 96 -24.50 -3.00 19.43
N LYS A 97 -23.39 -3.63 19.08
CA LYS A 97 -23.33 -5.06 18.75
C LYS A 97 -23.08 -5.96 19.97
N TYR A 98 -22.23 -5.52 20.88
CA TYR A 98 -21.72 -6.35 21.99
C TYR A 98 -22.00 -5.77 23.39
N GLY A 99 -22.59 -4.58 23.46
CA GLY A 99 -22.90 -3.89 24.69
C GLY A 99 -21.80 -2.99 25.23
N LEU A 100 -22.19 -2.09 26.15
CA LEU A 100 -21.35 -1.03 26.68
C LEU A 100 -20.11 -1.56 27.45
N LYS A 101 -20.24 -2.70 28.13
CA LYS A 101 -19.12 -3.31 28.85
C LYS A 101 -17.99 -3.66 27.88
N THR A 102 -18.30 -4.39 26.83
CA THR A 102 -17.34 -4.81 25.81
C THR A 102 -16.71 -3.62 25.09
N ALA A 103 -17.50 -2.59 24.79
CA ALA A 103 -16.97 -1.36 24.17
C ALA A 103 -15.95 -0.64 25.06
N ARG A 104 -16.20 -0.60 26.39
CA ARG A 104 -15.26 -0.03 27.37
C ARG A 104 -13.99 -0.86 27.50
N GLU A 105 -14.14 -2.18 27.60
CA GLU A 105 -13.01 -3.11 27.65
C GLU A 105 -12.14 -3.00 26.39
N TRP A 106 -12.74 -2.88 25.22
CA TRP A 106 -12.03 -2.63 23.98
C TRP A 106 -11.19 -1.35 24.04
N LEU A 107 -11.79 -0.22 24.43
CA LEU A 107 -11.09 1.07 24.51
C LEU A 107 -9.94 1.03 25.54
N GLU A 108 -10.18 0.41 26.70
CA GLU A 108 -9.17 0.25 27.73
C GLU A 108 -8.01 -0.63 27.28
N THR A 109 -8.29 -1.68 26.51
CA THR A 109 -7.28 -2.62 26.01
C THR A 109 -6.40 -1.96 24.94
N GLU A 110 -6.95 -1.10 24.11
CA GLU A 110 -6.18 -0.28 23.16
C GLU A 110 -5.25 0.68 23.91
N TYR A 111 -5.76 1.34 24.96
CA TYR A 111 -4.99 2.28 25.77
C TYR A 111 -3.88 1.64 26.62
N ASN A 112 -4.10 0.44 27.13
CA ASN A 112 -3.12 -0.26 27.95
C ASN A 112 -2.09 -1.06 27.15
N GLY A 113 -2.15 -0.98 25.81
CA GLY A 113 -1.24 -1.68 24.90
C GLY A 113 -1.52 -3.18 24.74
N GLY A 114 -2.68 -3.66 25.14
CA GLY A 114 -3.06 -5.06 24.96
C GLY A 114 -3.25 -5.42 23.48
N PHE A 115 -3.62 -4.46 22.65
CA PHE A 115 -3.55 -4.50 21.19
C PHE A 115 -3.39 -3.09 20.63
N TYR A 116 -3.05 -3.00 19.36
CA TYR A 116 -2.93 -1.75 18.62
C TYR A 116 -3.69 -1.84 17.29
N LEU A 117 -4.61 -0.90 17.07
CA LEU A 117 -5.32 -0.79 15.81
C LEU A 117 -4.53 0.09 14.84
N HIS A 118 -3.78 -0.58 13.98
CA HIS A 118 -2.94 0.07 12.99
C HIS A 118 -3.75 0.91 12.01
N ASP A 119 -3.30 2.15 11.77
CA ASP A 119 -3.94 3.11 10.86
C ASP A 119 -5.45 3.30 11.11
N ALA A 120 -5.88 3.30 12.37
CA ALA A 120 -7.28 3.46 12.76
C ALA A 120 -8.02 4.60 12.03
N PRO A 121 -7.43 5.78 11.79
CA PRO A 121 -8.05 6.85 11.03
C PRO A 121 -8.50 6.44 9.63
N SER A 122 -7.70 5.61 8.99
CA SER A 122 -7.92 5.19 7.60
C SER A 122 -8.69 3.89 7.49
N THR A 123 -8.33 2.87 8.30
CA THR A 123 -8.90 1.51 8.21
C THR A 123 -10.36 1.42 8.58
N THR A 124 -10.89 2.40 9.31
CA THR A 124 -12.33 2.49 9.62
C THR A 124 -13.18 2.72 8.37
N TYR A 125 -12.62 3.32 7.34
CA TYR A 125 -13.35 3.74 6.13
C TYR A 125 -12.90 3.04 4.84
N LYS A 126 -11.70 2.49 4.83
CA LYS A 126 -11.12 1.80 3.68
C LYS A 126 -10.37 0.54 4.11
N PRO A 127 -10.28 -0.44 3.23
CA PRO A 127 -9.57 -1.68 3.52
C PRO A 127 -8.09 -1.44 3.79
N TYR A 128 -7.48 -2.33 4.59
CA TYR A 128 -6.05 -2.19 4.92
C TYR A 128 -5.17 -2.64 3.78
N CYS A 129 -5.01 -3.93 3.56
CA CYS A 129 -4.17 -4.52 2.52
C CYS A 129 -4.98 -5.43 1.61
N TYR A 130 -4.62 -5.48 0.34
CA TYR A 130 -5.21 -6.37 -0.64
C TYR A 130 -4.17 -6.95 -1.59
N ALA A 131 -4.35 -8.23 -1.92
CA ALA A 131 -3.75 -8.84 -3.09
C ALA A 131 -4.74 -8.75 -4.26
N TYR A 132 -4.32 -8.18 -5.37
CA TYR A 132 -5.17 -7.96 -6.53
C TYR A 132 -4.74 -8.86 -7.69
N ASP A 133 -5.66 -9.69 -8.14
CA ASP A 133 -5.53 -10.36 -9.43
C ASP A 133 -5.62 -9.32 -10.54
N ILE A 134 -4.53 -9.14 -11.27
CA ILE A 134 -4.43 -8.18 -12.36
C ILE A 134 -4.68 -8.79 -13.74
N THR A 135 -5.23 -9.99 -13.80
CA THR A 135 -5.63 -10.63 -15.07
C THR A 135 -6.52 -9.72 -15.89
N ARG A 136 -7.49 -9.09 -15.25
CA ARG A 136 -8.40 -8.17 -15.92
C ARG A 136 -7.69 -6.93 -16.47
N LEU A 137 -6.68 -6.42 -15.76
CA LEU A 137 -5.86 -5.32 -16.26
C LEU A 137 -5.08 -5.73 -17.52
N ALA A 138 -4.51 -6.93 -17.52
CA ALA A 138 -3.75 -7.46 -18.65
C ALA A 138 -4.64 -7.75 -19.89
N THR A 139 -5.92 -8.07 -19.70
CA THR A 139 -6.84 -8.48 -20.78
C THR A 139 -7.82 -7.39 -21.22
N GLU A 140 -8.13 -6.41 -20.37
CA GLU A 140 -9.09 -5.35 -20.66
C GLU A 140 -8.46 -3.94 -20.59
N GLY A 141 -7.22 -3.80 -20.10
CA GLY A 141 -6.57 -2.50 -19.90
C GLY A 141 -7.09 -1.78 -18.66
N LEU A 142 -7.14 -0.45 -18.70
CA LEU A 142 -7.50 0.42 -17.56
C LEU A 142 -9.00 0.40 -17.25
N PHE A 143 -9.57 -0.77 -17.04
CA PHE A 143 -11.01 -1.03 -16.82
C PHE A 143 -11.63 -0.24 -15.66
N PHE A 144 -10.83 0.21 -14.72
CA PHE A 144 -11.26 0.97 -13.54
C PHE A 144 -11.51 2.46 -13.83
N LEU A 145 -11.06 2.97 -14.97
CA LEU A 145 -11.25 4.34 -15.41
C LEU A 145 -12.47 4.40 -16.34
N LYS A 146 -13.64 4.61 -15.77
CA LYS A 146 -14.94 4.53 -16.49
C LYS A 146 -15.08 5.42 -17.73
N ASN A 147 -14.33 6.52 -17.78
CA ASN A 147 -14.38 7.49 -18.88
C ASN A 147 -13.28 7.27 -19.94
N TYR A 148 -12.46 6.23 -19.76
CA TYR A 148 -11.40 5.88 -20.69
C TYR A 148 -11.80 4.61 -21.44
N ASN A 149 -11.77 4.66 -22.76
CA ASN A 149 -11.89 3.48 -23.60
C ASN A 149 -10.49 2.89 -23.85
N ALA A 150 -9.79 2.56 -22.75
CA ALA A 150 -8.46 1.98 -22.83
C ALA A 150 -8.53 0.57 -23.39
N GLN A 151 -7.67 0.29 -24.35
CA GLN A 151 -7.50 -1.05 -24.91
C GLN A 151 -6.52 -1.86 -24.06
N PRO A 152 -6.55 -3.20 -24.11
CA PRO A 152 -5.56 -4.03 -23.45
C PRO A 152 -4.13 -3.66 -23.86
N PRO A 153 -3.15 -3.73 -22.94
CA PRO A 153 -1.77 -3.52 -23.28
C PRO A 153 -1.29 -4.54 -24.33
N LYS A 154 -0.44 -4.13 -25.23
CA LYS A 154 0.12 -5.01 -26.28
C LYS A 154 1.59 -5.32 -26.06
N HIS A 155 2.29 -4.49 -25.29
CA HIS A 155 3.72 -4.54 -25.05
C HIS A 155 4.01 -4.56 -23.55
N LEU A 156 5.15 -5.13 -23.16
CA LEU A 156 5.61 -5.17 -21.77
C LEU A 156 5.67 -3.78 -21.15
N SER A 157 6.14 -2.77 -21.90
CA SER A 157 6.22 -1.39 -21.42
C SER A 157 4.86 -0.80 -21.09
N THR A 158 3.88 -0.97 -21.96
CA THR A 158 2.50 -0.50 -21.74
C THR A 158 1.85 -1.26 -20.58
N TYR A 159 2.06 -2.58 -20.51
CA TYR A 159 1.57 -3.36 -19.39
C TYR A 159 2.08 -2.83 -18.03
N PHE A 160 3.38 -2.56 -17.91
CA PHE A 160 3.90 -1.98 -16.68
C PHE A 160 3.39 -0.56 -16.43
N ASP A 161 3.19 0.25 -17.45
CA ASP A 161 2.59 1.56 -17.30
C ASP A 161 1.15 1.44 -16.76
N ASP A 162 0.34 0.54 -17.30
CA ASP A 162 -1.03 0.25 -16.82
C ASP A 162 -1.03 -0.27 -15.37
N VAL A 163 -0.06 -1.12 -15.00
CA VAL A 163 0.08 -1.60 -13.61
C VAL A 163 0.40 -0.44 -12.66
N ILE A 164 1.26 0.49 -13.04
CA ILE A 164 1.58 1.67 -12.21
C ILE A 164 0.33 2.55 -12.02
N GLU A 165 -0.46 2.77 -13.07
CA GLU A 165 -1.72 3.52 -12.96
C GLU A 165 -2.71 2.79 -12.02
N TYR A 166 -2.78 1.47 -12.12
CA TYR A 166 -3.61 0.66 -11.23
C TYR A 166 -3.14 0.72 -9.77
N VAL A 167 -1.83 0.62 -9.53
CA VAL A 167 -1.24 0.77 -8.20
C VAL A 167 -1.56 2.15 -7.63
N SER A 168 -1.36 3.22 -8.41
CA SER A 168 -1.72 4.59 -8.00
C SER A 168 -3.19 4.72 -7.63
N TYR A 169 -4.08 4.12 -8.43
CA TYR A 169 -5.51 4.10 -8.16
C TYR A 169 -5.85 3.35 -6.88
N MET A 170 -5.25 2.17 -6.65
CA MET A 170 -5.58 1.29 -5.53
C MET A 170 -4.91 1.70 -4.22
N CYS A 171 -3.67 2.18 -4.24
CA CYS A 171 -2.98 2.61 -3.02
C CYS A 171 -3.64 3.84 -2.36
N ASN A 172 -4.35 4.67 -3.12
CA ASN A 172 -5.16 5.76 -2.59
C ASN A 172 -6.55 5.32 -2.08
N ARG A 173 -6.90 4.04 -2.24
CA ARG A 173 -8.17 3.44 -1.77
C ARG A 173 -7.99 2.39 -0.68
N SER A 174 -6.74 2.04 -0.36
CA SER A 174 -6.38 1.17 0.76
C SER A 174 -5.55 1.93 1.77
N SER A 175 -5.50 1.47 3.01
CA SER A 175 -4.65 2.06 4.05
C SER A 175 -3.25 1.48 4.06
N GLY A 176 -3.10 0.24 3.59
CA GLY A 176 -1.86 -0.50 3.57
C GLY A 176 -1.41 -0.89 2.16
N ALA A 177 -0.94 -2.11 2.01
CA ALA A 177 -0.29 -2.58 0.81
C ALA A 177 -1.24 -2.97 -0.34
N VAL A 178 -0.74 -2.81 -1.55
CA VAL A 178 -1.30 -3.33 -2.80
C VAL A 178 -0.43 -4.51 -3.26
N GLY A 179 -0.93 -5.71 -3.06
CA GLY A 179 -0.28 -6.94 -3.52
C GLY A 179 -0.59 -7.24 -4.98
N LEU A 180 0.40 -7.68 -5.73
CA LEU A 180 0.33 -8.00 -7.16
C LEU A 180 0.82 -9.44 -7.38
N PRO A 181 0.02 -10.46 -7.01
CA PRO A 181 0.47 -11.84 -6.98
C PRO A 181 0.85 -12.37 -8.38
N ASN A 182 0.10 -12.04 -9.41
CA ASN A 182 0.32 -12.53 -10.77
C ASN A 182 1.01 -11.53 -11.71
N LEU A 183 1.69 -10.51 -11.14
CA LEU A 183 2.43 -9.50 -11.92
C LEU A 183 3.42 -10.14 -12.90
N LEU A 184 4.24 -11.08 -12.39
CA LEU A 184 5.32 -11.68 -13.18
C LEU A 184 4.81 -12.72 -14.17
N ILE A 185 3.65 -13.34 -13.92
CA ILE A 185 2.97 -14.22 -14.88
C ILE A 185 2.60 -13.43 -16.14
N TRP A 186 1.93 -12.29 -15.97
CA TRP A 186 1.52 -11.44 -17.10
C TRP A 186 2.67 -10.70 -17.74
N SER A 187 3.68 -10.23 -16.96
CA SER A 187 4.87 -9.61 -17.55
C SER A 187 5.66 -10.57 -18.44
N PHE A 188 5.71 -11.85 -18.08
CA PHE A 188 6.29 -12.90 -18.92
C PHE A 188 5.56 -13.03 -20.26
N TYR A 189 4.23 -13.07 -20.23
CA TYR A 189 3.43 -13.15 -21.45
C TYR A 189 3.75 -11.99 -22.42
N PHE A 190 3.73 -10.75 -21.93
CA PHE A 190 3.99 -9.59 -22.78
C PHE A 190 5.43 -9.55 -23.29
N TRP A 191 6.40 -9.88 -22.43
CA TRP A 191 7.81 -9.96 -22.83
C TRP A 191 8.04 -11.00 -23.92
N LYS A 192 7.49 -12.21 -23.72
CA LYS A 192 7.58 -13.30 -24.70
C LYS A 192 6.94 -12.92 -26.04
N ASN A 193 5.78 -12.28 -25.98
CA ASN A 193 5.08 -11.81 -27.17
C ASN A 193 5.87 -10.73 -27.91
N ASP A 194 6.46 -9.79 -27.20
CA ASP A 194 7.32 -8.77 -27.76
C ASP A 194 8.55 -9.38 -28.45
N CYS A 195 9.20 -10.38 -27.83
CA CYS A 195 10.33 -11.10 -28.43
C CYS A 195 9.91 -11.86 -29.70
N LYS A 196 8.79 -12.59 -29.65
CA LYS A 196 8.26 -13.35 -30.78
C LYS A 196 7.95 -12.47 -31.98
N ASN A 197 7.44 -11.28 -31.74
CA ASN A 197 7.09 -10.31 -32.80
C ASN A 197 8.25 -9.42 -33.22
N GLY A 198 9.43 -9.65 -32.71
CA GLY A 198 10.64 -8.89 -33.07
C GLY A 198 10.64 -7.43 -32.64
N TYR A 199 9.87 -7.08 -31.61
CA TYR A 199 9.77 -5.71 -31.13
C TYR A 199 11.11 -5.20 -30.55
N TYR A 200 11.95 -6.11 -30.00
CA TYR A 200 13.26 -5.81 -29.42
C TYR A 200 14.37 -6.75 -29.93
N ILE A 201 14.63 -6.69 -31.23
CA ILE A 201 15.53 -7.62 -31.92
C ILE A 201 16.99 -7.54 -31.43
N LYS A 202 17.46 -6.36 -31.00
CA LYS A 202 18.89 -6.15 -30.74
C LYS A 202 19.39 -6.64 -29.38
N ASN A 203 18.59 -6.64 -28.34
CA ASN A 203 18.97 -7.13 -27.01
C ASN A 203 17.77 -7.32 -26.09
N PRO A 204 17.02 -8.43 -26.20
CA PRO A 204 15.82 -8.69 -25.42
C PRO A 204 16.07 -8.69 -23.91
N GLU A 205 17.19 -9.27 -23.45
CA GLU A 205 17.52 -9.35 -22.02
C GLU A 205 17.79 -7.97 -21.42
N TYR A 206 18.53 -7.12 -22.13
CA TYR A 206 18.75 -5.74 -21.70
C TYR A 206 17.44 -4.96 -21.62
N TYR A 207 16.56 -5.14 -22.58
CA TYR A 207 15.24 -4.51 -22.57
C TYR A 207 14.40 -4.98 -21.38
N LEU A 208 14.36 -6.28 -21.08
CA LEU A 208 13.66 -6.81 -19.94
C LEU A 208 14.20 -6.22 -18.62
N LYS A 209 15.53 -6.20 -18.47
CA LYS A 209 16.21 -5.58 -17.34
C LYS A 209 15.80 -4.10 -17.17
N GLN A 210 15.82 -3.33 -18.24
CA GLN A 210 15.43 -1.91 -18.23
C GLN A 210 13.94 -1.72 -17.91
N SER A 211 13.08 -2.61 -18.37
CA SER A 211 11.64 -2.57 -18.07
C SER A 211 11.36 -2.85 -16.59
N PHE A 212 12.02 -3.83 -15.99
CA PHE A 212 11.96 -4.09 -14.55
C PHE A 212 12.52 -2.94 -13.74
N GLN A 213 13.67 -2.40 -14.12
CA GLN A 213 14.28 -1.25 -13.46
C GLN A 213 13.35 -0.03 -13.48
N LYS A 214 12.81 0.32 -14.66
CA LYS A 214 11.83 1.41 -14.81
C LYS A 214 10.62 1.20 -13.91
N PHE A 215 10.07 -0.01 -13.89
CA PHE A 215 8.91 -0.36 -13.05
C PHE A 215 9.22 -0.14 -11.57
N ILE A 216 10.35 -0.65 -11.06
CA ILE A 216 10.77 -0.50 -9.67
C ILE A 216 10.95 0.97 -9.30
N TYR A 217 11.62 1.76 -10.14
CA TYR A 217 11.78 3.20 -9.91
C TYR A 217 10.44 3.93 -9.87
N ARG A 218 9.50 3.58 -10.73
CA ARG A 218 8.16 4.18 -10.73
C ARG A 218 7.35 3.83 -9.49
N LEU A 219 7.46 2.61 -8.97
CA LEU A 219 6.80 2.22 -7.72
C LEU A 219 7.28 3.02 -6.51
N ASN A 220 8.51 3.52 -6.55
CA ASN A 220 9.11 4.31 -5.47
C ASN A 220 8.95 5.83 -5.65
N GLN A 221 8.15 6.26 -6.61
CA GLN A 221 7.88 7.69 -6.80
C GLN A 221 6.90 8.21 -5.75
N PRO A 222 7.13 9.44 -5.22
CA PRO A 222 6.31 10.03 -4.16
C PRO A 222 4.86 10.32 -4.58
N PHE A 223 4.59 10.39 -5.88
CA PHE A 223 3.28 10.82 -6.42
C PHE A 223 2.26 9.69 -6.52
N LEU A 224 2.65 8.43 -6.31
CA LEU A 224 1.71 7.32 -6.44
C LEU A 224 0.69 7.29 -5.32
N ARG A 225 1.09 7.73 -4.12
CA ARG A 225 0.23 7.85 -2.96
C ARG A 225 0.41 9.21 -2.31
N VAL A 226 -0.70 9.83 -1.87
CA VAL A 226 -0.69 11.22 -1.41
C VAL A 226 0.03 11.40 -0.08
N ASP A 227 -0.09 10.44 0.85
CA ASP A 227 0.32 10.60 2.24
C ASP A 227 1.54 9.76 2.65
N GLN A 228 1.91 8.79 1.83
CA GLN A 228 3.04 7.89 2.12
C GLN A 228 3.47 7.12 0.87
N SER A 229 4.45 6.24 0.99
CA SER A 229 4.89 5.38 -0.10
C SER A 229 3.77 4.50 -0.62
N SER A 230 3.83 4.16 -1.91
CA SER A 230 2.95 3.16 -2.50
C SER A 230 3.39 1.76 -2.08
N PHE A 231 2.94 1.32 -0.93
CA PHE A 231 3.19 -0.04 -0.45
C PHE A 231 2.79 -1.08 -1.47
N THR A 232 3.74 -1.77 -2.06
CA THR A 232 3.48 -2.81 -3.05
C THR A 232 4.22 -4.08 -2.73
N ASN A 233 3.54 -5.21 -2.92
CA ASN A 233 4.12 -6.55 -2.82
C ASN A 233 4.06 -7.22 -4.19
N VAL A 234 5.13 -7.92 -4.55
CA VAL A 234 5.17 -8.79 -5.72
C VAL A 234 5.49 -10.20 -5.23
N SER A 235 4.64 -11.14 -5.59
CA SER A 235 4.82 -12.54 -5.20
C SER A 235 5.78 -13.26 -6.16
N ILE A 236 6.64 -14.08 -5.57
CA ILE A 236 7.58 -14.97 -6.25
C ILE A 236 7.17 -16.39 -5.87
N PHE A 237 6.96 -17.22 -6.85
CA PHE A 237 6.44 -18.57 -6.67
C PHE A 237 7.44 -19.64 -7.12
N ASP A 238 7.51 -20.74 -6.40
CA ASP A 238 8.18 -21.92 -6.89
C ASP A 238 7.35 -22.63 -8.00
N ARG A 239 7.90 -23.73 -8.54
CA ARG A 239 7.23 -24.53 -9.56
C ARG A 239 5.83 -24.99 -9.13
N ASN A 240 5.71 -25.56 -7.94
CA ASN A 240 4.48 -26.18 -7.48
C ASN A 240 3.36 -25.15 -7.32
N TYR A 241 3.70 -23.95 -6.81
CA TYR A 241 2.76 -22.83 -6.69
C TYR A 241 2.38 -22.27 -8.06
N VAL A 242 3.32 -22.12 -9.01
CA VAL A 242 2.98 -21.68 -10.38
C VAL A 242 2.02 -22.67 -11.03
N GLU A 243 2.30 -23.95 -10.96
CA GLU A 243 1.44 -25.00 -11.54
C GLU A 243 0.05 -25.04 -10.89
N SER A 244 -0.02 -25.00 -9.55
CA SER A 244 -1.29 -25.17 -8.82
C SER A 244 -2.18 -23.93 -8.86
N LEU A 245 -1.61 -22.72 -8.78
CA LEU A 245 -2.39 -21.48 -8.72
C LEU A 245 -2.68 -20.90 -10.11
N PHE A 246 -1.73 -21.03 -11.03
CA PHE A 246 -1.78 -20.35 -12.32
C PHE A 246 -1.73 -21.28 -13.53
N GLY A 247 -1.45 -22.55 -13.37
CA GLY A 247 -1.33 -23.49 -14.49
C GLY A 247 -2.51 -23.50 -15.46
N GLY A 248 -3.72 -23.29 -14.93
CA GLY A 248 -4.96 -23.19 -15.73
C GLY A 248 -5.23 -21.82 -16.36
N VAL A 249 -4.39 -20.81 -16.14
CA VAL A 249 -4.56 -19.49 -16.76
C VAL A 249 -4.23 -19.56 -18.23
N ILE A 250 -5.16 -19.06 -19.06
CA ILE A 250 -5.03 -19.01 -20.52
C ILE A 250 -4.64 -17.60 -20.92
N PHE A 251 -3.55 -17.47 -21.64
CA PHE A 251 -3.09 -16.21 -22.22
C PHE A 251 -3.92 -15.81 -23.44
N PRO A 252 -3.95 -14.52 -23.85
CA PRO A 252 -4.70 -14.04 -24.99
C PRO A 252 -4.38 -14.73 -26.34
N ASP A 253 -3.21 -15.34 -26.47
CA ASP A 253 -2.80 -16.12 -27.65
C ASP A 253 -3.26 -17.59 -27.61
N GLY A 254 -4.01 -17.98 -26.56
CA GLY A 254 -4.54 -19.32 -26.37
C GLY A 254 -3.58 -20.33 -25.72
N THR A 255 -2.34 -19.92 -25.42
CA THR A 255 -1.38 -20.76 -24.68
C THR A 255 -1.69 -20.72 -23.18
N MET A 256 -1.20 -21.72 -22.43
CA MET A 256 -1.47 -21.82 -21.00
C MET A 256 -0.19 -21.60 -20.18
N VAL A 257 -0.35 -21.11 -18.97
CA VAL A 257 0.77 -20.92 -18.03
C VAL A 257 1.53 -22.22 -17.79
N ILE A 258 0.82 -23.35 -17.72
CA ILE A 258 1.43 -24.67 -17.51
C ILE A 258 2.45 -25.04 -18.58
N ASP A 259 2.30 -24.50 -19.80
CA ASP A 259 3.21 -24.77 -20.92
C ASP A 259 4.57 -24.08 -20.76
N TYR A 260 4.71 -23.14 -19.79
CA TYR A 260 5.85 -22.24 -19.65
C TYR A 260 6.41 -22.13 -18.24
N VAL A 261 6.19 -23.12 -17.39
CA VAL A 261 6.56 -23.04 -15.96
C VAL A 261 8.05 -22.77 -15.78
N GLU A 262 8.92 -23.43 -16.54
CA GLU A 262 10.37 -23.24 -16.42
C GLU A 262 10.80 -21.82 -16.83
N GLU A 263 10.27 -21.34 -17.93
CA GLU A 263 10.58 -19.99 -18.42
C GLU A 263 10.02 -18.91 -17.48
N LEU A 264 8.88 -19.17 -16.83
CA LEU A 264 8.32 -18.32 -15.80
C LEU A 264 9.19 -18.26 -14.55
N ILE A 265 9.71 -19.40 -14.10
CA ILE A 265 10.65 -19.43 -12.98
C ILE A 265 11.90 -18.63 -13.31
N GLU A 266 12.44 -18.77 -14.52
CA GLU A 266 13.62 -17.99 -14.94
C GLU A 266 13.31 -16.50 -15.06
N HIS A 267 12.12 -16.12 -15.55
CA HIS A 267 11.66 -14.74 -15.60
C HIS A 267 11.56 -14.11 -14.20
N GLN A 268 11.05 -14.86 -13.22
CA GLN A 268 11.02 -14.42 -11.83
C GLN A 268 12.44 -14.22 -11.25
N LYS A 269 13.38 -15.09 -11.56
CA LYS A 269 14.80 -14.94 -11.14
C LYS A 269 15.42 -13.68 -11.75
N GLN A 270 15.15 -13.39 -13.02
CA GLN A 270 15.63 -12.17 -13.66
C GLN A 270 15.08 -10.91 -12.97
N PHE A 271 13.80 -10.90 -12.59
CA PHE A 271 13.23 -9.82 -11.78
C PHE A 271 13.95 -9.69 -10.43
N MET A 272 14.14 -10.80 -9.71
CA MET A 272 14.84 -10.79 -8.42
C MET A 272 16.26 -10.27 -8.53
N ASN A 273 16.99 -10.63 -9.58
CA ASN A 273 18.35 -10.15 -9.84
C ASN A 273 18.36 -8.63 -10.04
N VAL A 274 17.44 -8.09 -10.83
CA VAL A 274 17.33 -6.63 -11.04
C VAL A 274 17.01 -5.90 -9.75
N VAL A 275 16.08 -6.42 -8.93
CA VAL A 275 15.79 -5.84 -7.61
C VAL A 275 17.02 -5.87 -6.70
N SER A 276 17.78 -6.97 -6.72
CA SER A 276 18.99 -7.12 -5.92
C SER A 276 20.08 -6.12 -6.34
N GLU A 277 20.31 -5.97 -7.65
CA GLU A 277 21.27 -5.00 -8.19
C GLU A 277 20.91 -3.56 -7.77
N ILE A 278 19.64 -3.17 -7.96
CA ILE A 278 19.18 -1.82 -7.60
C ILE A 278 19.38 -1.58 -6.09
N ARG A 279 19.02 -2.56 -5.25
CA ARG A 279 19.14 -2.42 -3.79
C ARG A 279 20.58 -2.45 -3.28
N SER A 280 21.52 -2.99 -4.03
CA SER A 280 22.94 -2.93 -3.68
C SER A 280 23.52 -1.52 -3.84
N GLU A 281 22.93 -0.70 -4.71
CA GLU A 281 23.39 0.65 -5.00
C GLU A 281 22.54 1.73 -4.30
N ASN A 282 21.24 1.47 -4.15
CA ASN A 282 20.27 2.43 -3.65
C ASN A 282 19.26 1.77 -2.71
N MET A 283 18.88 2.50 -1.65
CA MET A 283 17.83 2.07 -0.74
C MET A 283 16.45 2.24 -1.40
N PHE A 284 15.96 1.20 -2.04
CA PHE A 284 14.59 1.11 -2.53
C PHE A 284 13.76 0.16 -1.67
N THR A 285 12.64 0.65 -1.15
CA THR A 285 11.77 -0.13 -0.27
C THR A 285 10.87 -1.07 -1.07
N PHE A 286 10.32 -0.59 -2.18
CA PHE A 286 9.30 -1.32 -2.93
C PHE A 286 9.81 -1.84 -4.28
N PRO A 287 9.22 -2.91 -4.79
CA PRO A 287 8.24 -3.78 -4.14
C PRO A 287 8.87 -4.65 -3.04
N VAL A 288 8.09 -4.95 -2.00
CA VAL A 288 8.42 -6.05 -1.08
C VAL A 288 8.21 -7.37 -1.83
N LYS A 289 9.15 -8.31 -1.67
CA LYS A 289 9.03 -9.64 -2.29
C LYS A 289 8.43 -10.61 -1.28
N GLU A 290 7.37 -11.26 -1.68
CA GLU A 290 6.75 -12.34 -0.94
C GLU A 290 7.09 -13.66 -1.65
N ILE A 291 7.81 -14.54 -0.96
CA ILE A 291 8.26 -15.81 -1.53
C ILE A 291 7.36 -16.90 -0.99
N ALA A 292 6.64 -17.59 -1.87
CA ALA A 292 5.88 -18.80 -1.57
C ALA A 292 6.60 -19.99 -2.19
N ALA A 293 7.08 -20.89 -1.31
CA ALA A 293 7.82 -22.10 -1.64
C ALA A 293 7.28 -23.31 -0.87
#